data_c58d333457236d6053532cf222dbc918
#
_entry.id   c58d333457236d6053532cf222dbc918
#
_cell.length_a   1.000
_cell.length_b   1.000
_cell.length_c   1.000
_cell.angle_alpha   90.00
_cell.angle_beta   90.00
_cell.angle_gamma   90.00
#
_symmetry.space_group_name_H-M   'P 1'
#
loop_
_entity.id
_entity.type
_entity.pdbx_description
1 polymer ?
#
loop_
_entity_poly.entity_id
_entity_poly.type
_entity_poly.pdbx_seq_one_letter_code
_entity_poly.pdbx_strand_id
1 'polypeptide(L)' 'MKLDLHLNETTDITIDITDESIEWTHSAKMDIMWPAKVISQISSMFPHYKLMTAEFGRVDNNPMTHLNGAVMQINAVWKR' A
#
# COMPACT_ATOMS: atom_id res chain seq x y z
N MET A 1 0.39 4.73 15.82
CA MET A 1 1.80 5.18 15.71
C MET A 1 2.23 5.05 14.26
N LYS A 2 2.84 6.07 13.74
CA LYS A 2 3.33 6.04 12.36
C LYS A 2 4.72 5.41 12.32
N LEU A 3 4.91 4.52 11.37
CA LEU A 3 6.17 3.79 11.20
C LEU A 3 6.59 3.86 9.74
N ASP A 4 7.80 4.32 9.51
CA ASP A 4 8.37 4.36 8.17
C ASP A 4 9.04 3.02 7.86
N LEU A 5 8.71 2.45 6.72
CA LEU A 5 9.25 1.18 6.26
C LEU A 5 10.08 1.41 5.00
N HIS A 6 11.29 0.88 5.02
CA HIS A 6 12.18 0.86 3.86
C HIS A 6 12.09 -0.52 3.23
N LEU A 7 11.36 -0.64 2.14
CA LEU A 7 11.08 -1.93 1.51
C LEU A 7 12.17 -2.38 0.56
N ASN A 8 12.79 -1.43 -0.11
CA ASN A 8 13.93 -1.66 -0.98
C ASN A 8 14.67 -0.33 -1.19
N GLU A 9 15.70 -0.31 -2.03
CA GLU A 9 16.54 0.88 -2.23
C GLU A 9 15.77 2.12 -2.68
N THR A 10 14.62 1.95 -3.31
CA THR A 10 13.86 3.05 -3.89
C THR A 10 12.45 3.21 -3.33
N THR A 11 12.04 2.35 -2.40
CA THR A 11 10.67 2.33 -1.92
C THR A 11 10.60 2.48 -0.41
N ASP A 12 10.12 3.63 0.03
CA ASP A 12 9.81 3.92 1.42
C ASP A 12 8.32 4.18 1.54
N ILE A 13 7.70 3.61 2.55
CA ILE A 13 6.29 3.85 2.84
C ILE A 13 6.12 4.14 4.32
N THR A 14 4.98 4.74 4.66
CA THR A 14 4.60 4.98 6.05
C THR A 14 3.31 4.25 6.34
N ILE A 15 3.31 3.47 7.40
CA ILE A 15 2.10 2.78 7.88
C ILE A 15 1.70 3.35 9.23
N ASP A 16 0.44 3.14 9.59
CA ASP A 16 -0.05 3.43 10.92
C ASP A 16 -0.27 2.10 11.63
N ILE A 17 0.49 1.86 12.70
CA ILE A 17 0.47 0.58 13.41
C ILE A 17 0.10 0.78 14.87
N THR A 18 -0.77 -0.09 15.36
CA THR A 18 -1.14 -0.20 16.77
C THR A 18 -1.01 -1.66 17.19
N ASP A 19 -1.28 -1.95 18.47
CA ASP A 19 -1.26 -3.33 18.96
C ASP A 19 -2.32 -4.21 18.32
N GLU A 20 -3.32 -3.60 17.68
CA GLU A 20 -4.47 -4.32 17.12
C GLU A 20 -4.52 -4.32 15.61
N SER A 21 -3.93 -3.32 14.96
CA SER A 21 -4.11 -3.15 13.52
C SER A 21 -2.95 -2.44 12.86
N ILE A 22 -2.86 -2.63 11.54
CA ILE A 22 -2.00 -1.88 10.66
C ILE A 22 -2.88 -1.27 9.57
N GLU A 23 -2.65 0.00 9.25
CA GLU A 23 -3.28 0.66 8.11
C GLU A 23 -2.22 1.25 7.20
N TRP A 24 -2.41 1.06 5.93
CA TRP A 24 -1.59 1.71 4.91
C TRP A 24 -2.50 2.41 3.91
N THR A 25 -2.33 3.72 3.78
CA THR A 25 -3.02 4.53 2.79
C THR A 25 -1.99 5.26 1.94
N HIS A 26 -2.25 5.31 0.65
CA HIS A 26 -1.34 5.96 -0.27
C HIS A 26 -2.11 6.46 -1.48
N SER A 27 -1.68 7.59 -2.02
CA SER A 27 -2.26 8.11 -3.25
C SER A 27 -1.13 8.71 -4.08
N ALA A 28 -0.83 8.09 -5.21
CA ALA A 28 0.23 8.55 -6.09
C ALA A 28 0.13 7.86 -7.43
N LYS A 29 0.87 8.39 -8.39
CA LYS A 29 1.06 7.72 -9.68
C LYS A 29 1.96 6.52 -9.47
N MET A 30 1.51 5.34 -9.89
CA MET A 30 2.24 4.11 -9.64
C MET A 30 1.89 3.03 -10.67
N ASP A 31 2.74 2.04 -10.78
CA ASP A 31 2.48 0.82 -11.54
C ASP A 31 1.36 0.05 -10.83
N ILE A 32 0.45 -0.54 -11.61
CA ILE A 32 -0.69 -1.29 -11.09
C ILE A 32 -0.26 -2.48 -10.23
N MET A 33 0.93 -3.02 -10.43
CA MET A 33 1.44 -4.16 -9.67
C MET A 33 2.10 -3.76 -8.35
N TRP A 34 2.43 -2.49 -8.20
CA TRP A 34 3.15 -2.02 -7.02
C TRP A 34 2.37 -2.18 -5.71
N PRO A 35 1.06 -1.86 -5.65
CA PRO A 35 0.30 -2.04 -4.42
C PRO A 35 0.31 -3.48 -3.91
N ALA A 36 0.16 -4.45 -4.80
CA ALA A 36 0.19 -5.86 -4.43
C ALA A 36 1.55 -6.27 -3.84
N LYS A 37 2.63 -5.76 -4.41
CA LYS A 37 3.98 -6.03 -3.91
C LYS A 37 4.18 -5.45 -2.51
N VAL A 38 3.72 -4.23 -2.28
CA VAL A 38 3.82 -3.58 -0.97
C VAL A 38 3.02 -4.34 0.08
N ILE A 39 1.78 -4.71 -0.25
CA ILE A 39 0.92 -5.47 0.66
C ILE A 39 1.55 -6.81 1.04
N SER A 40 2.11 -7.50 0.06
CA SER A 40 2.80 -8.76 0.29
C SER A 40 3.99 -8.58 1.25
N GLN A 41 4.77 -7.53 1.09
CA GLN A 41 5.91 -7.25 1.96
C GLN A 41 5.48 -6.89 3.38
N ILE A 42 4.45 -6.07 3.54
CA ILE A 42 3.91 -5.73 4.86
C ILE A 42 3.41 -7.00 5.56
N SER A 43 2.67 -7.84 4.85
CA SER A 43 2.17 -9.10 5.40
C SER A 43 3.30 -10.02 5.86
N SER A 44 4.39 -10.04 5.11
CA SER A 44 5.57 -10.85 5.43
C SER A 44 6.33 -10.32 6.65
N MET A 45 6.42 -9.00 6.78
CA MET A 45 7.15 -8.35 7.87
C MET A 45 6.40 -8.44 9.22
N PHE A 46 5.08 -8.54 9.16
CA PHE A 46 4.23 -8.54 10.34
C PHE A 46 3.29 -9.77 10.34
N PRO A 47 3.84 -10.96 10.55
CA PRO A 47 3.07 -12.21 10.38
C PRO A 47 1.94 -12.40 11.38
N HIS A 48 1.94 -11.65 12.49
CA HIS A 48 0.86 -11.71 13.47
C HIS A 48 -0.37 -10.88 13.08
N TYR A 49 -0.25 -10.08 12.04
CA TYR A 49 -1.36 -9.29 11.51
C TYR A 49 -1.85 -9.94 10.23
N LYS A 50 -3.17 -10.05 10.08
CA LYS A 50 -3.80 -10.65 8.90
C LYS A 50 -4.47 -9.57 8.07
N LEU A 51 -4.27 -9.63 6.77
CA LEU A 51 -4.91 -8.70 5.84
C LEU A 51 -6.42 -8.88 5.88
N MET A 52 -7.13 -7.82 6.23
CA MET A 52 -8.60 -7.84 6.31
C MET A 52 -9.23 -7.22 5.07
N THR A 53 -8.72 -6.08 4.64
CA THR A 53 -9.25 -5.39 3.46
C THR A 53 -8.10 -4.77 2.68
N ALA A 54 -8.27 -4.71 1.37
CA ALA A 54 -7.35 -3.99 0.50
C ALA A 54 -8.18 -3.40 -0.63
N GLU A 55 -8.28 -2.08 -0.68
CA GLU A 55 -9.05 -1.36 -1.69
C GLU A 55 -8.11 -0.55 -2.56
N PHE A 56 -8.26 -0.70 -3.87
CA PHE A 56 -7.51 0.05 -4.85
C PHE A 56 -8.47 0.82 -5.72
N GLY A 57 -8.29 2.13 -5.80
CA GLY A 57 -9.11 2.98 -6.65
C GLY A 57 -8.23 3.78 -7.59
N ARG A 58 -8.60 3.79 -8.87
CA ARG A 58 -7.98 4.68 -9.82
C ARG A 58 -8.69 6.04 -9.73
N VAL A 59 -7.92 7.09 -9.45
CA VAL A 59 -8.48 8.44 -9.29
C VAL A 59 -8.25 9.31 -10.51
N ASP A 60 -7.51 8.82 -11.50
CA ASP A 60 -7.21 9.52 -12.74
C ASP A 60 -7.94 8.85 -13.91
N ASN A 61 -8.77 9.61 -14.62
CA ASN A 61 -9.54 9.12 -15.75
C ASN A 61 -8.87 9.35 -17.10
N ASN A 62 -7.64 9.85 -17.12
CA ASN A 62 -6.92 10.09 -18.35
C ASN A 62 -6.41 8.76 -18.93
N PRO A 63 -6.87 8.32 -20.12
CA PRO A 63 -6.44 7.05 -20.70
C PRO A 63 -4.95 6.98 -21.01
N MET A 64 -4.29 8.09 -21.16
CA MET A 64 -2.86 8.12 -21.44
C MET A 64 -2.02 7.70 -20.24
N THR A 65 -2.56 7.75 -19.03
CA THR A 65 -1.83 7.33 -17.83
C THR A 65 -1.62 5.82 -17.78
N HIS A 66 -2.35 5.04 -18.57
CA HIS A 66 -2.13 3.60 -18.68
C HIS A 66 -0.71 3.29 -19.18
N LEU A 67 -0.13 4.16 -19.98
CA LEU A 67 1.20 3.95 -20.55
C LEU A 67 2.32 4.28 -19.57
N ASN A 68 2.03 5.12 -18.56
CA ASN A 68 3.01 5.67 -17.64
C ASN A 68 2.67 5.42 -16.17
N GLY A 69 1.75 4.50 -15.93
CA GLY A 69 1.17 4.28 -14.60
C GLY A 69 -0.03 5.18 -14.36
N ALA A 70 -0.91 4.78 -13.49
CA ALA A 70 -2.11 5.52 -13.14
C ALA A 70 -1.98 6.12 -11.75
N VAL A 71 -2.66 7.26 -11.52
CA VAL A 71 -2.81 7.77 -10.17
C VAL A 71 -3.82 6.88 -9.46
N MET A 72 -3.39 6.26 -8.37
CA MET A 72 -4.20 5.31 -7.61
C MET A 72 -4.28 5.72 -6.16
N GLN A 73 -5.39 5.40 -5.56
CA GLN A 73 -5.60 5.52 -4.13
C GLN A 73 -5.70 4.12 -3.54
N ILE A 74 -4.97 3.89 -2.47
CA ILE A 74 -4.87 2.57 -1.83
C ILE A 74 -5.26 2.72 -0.38
N ASN A 75 -6.03 1.76 0.11
CA ASN A 75 -6.35 1.65 1.53
C ASN A 75 -6.33 0.17 1.89
N ALA A 76 -5.37 -0.23 2.70
CA ALA A 76 -5.22 -1.60 3.16
C ALA A 76 -5.20 -1.62 4.69
N VAL A 77 -5.87 -2.61 5.26
CA VAL A 77 -6.00 -2.77 6.71
C VAL A 77 -5.69 -4.21 7.08
N TRP A 78 -4.80 -4.38 8.04
CA TRP A 78 -4.50 -5.66 8.68
C TRP A 78 -4.98 -5.63 10.12
N LYS A 79 -5.43 -6.76 10.60
CA LYS A 79 -5.84 -6.91 12.00
C LYS A 79 -5.11 -8.08 12.65
N ARG A 80 -4.86 -7.95 13.92
CA ARG A 80 -4.25 -8.99 14.74
C ARG A 80 -5.17 -10.14 15.02
#